data_d1adce3f7e7bce7e7c7706997ce61b06
#
_entry.id   d1adce3f7e7bce7e7c7706997ce61b06
#
_cell.length_a   1.000
_cell.length_b   1.000
_cell.length_c   1.000
_cell.angle_alpha   90.00
_cell.angle_beta   90.00
_cell.angle_gamma   90.00
#
_symmetry.space_group_name_H-M   'P 1'
#
loop_
_entity.id
_entity.type
_entity.pdbx_description
1 polymer ?
#
loop_
_entity_poly.entity_id
_entity_poly.type
_entity_poly.pdbx_seq_one_letter_code
_entity_poly.pdbx_strand_id
1 'polypeptide(L)'
;VYDRYWMLFGGVPEIVAQWRGHIDHDLLAWKSVQIAAFYHHALLVIESNTLETEHTDGEHTEYILDTIADSYTHLYARVSAEMIRSQVPSKWGFHMNRSTKTMVVNHQIQMLRENGYIERDIQACYEHDVFERKPNGSFGAMDGHHDDILITRCIGNYICYTEPLPYRFTKMQVKVSGSVPIGEATI
;
A
#
# COMPACT_ATOMS: atom_id res chain seq x y z
N VAL A 1 0.66 7.97 0.74
CA VAL A 1 -0.54 7.56 0.00
C VAL A 1 -0.28 7.67 -1.48
N TYR A 2 -0.66 6.62 -2.20
CA TYR A 2 -0.58 6.54 -3.66
C TYR A 2 -1.97 6.68 -4.27
N ASP A 3 -2.09 7.53 -5.29
CA ASP A 3 -3.23 7.53 -6.20
C ASP A 3 -2.89 6.68 -7.43
N ARG A 4 -3.71 5.66 -7.71
CA ARG A 4 -3.59 4.74 -8.84
C ARG A 4 -4.60 5.01 -9.96
N TYR A 5 -5.37 6.08 -9.85
CA TYR A 5 -6.46 6.36 -10.79
C TYR A 5 -5.97 6.43 -12.24
N TRP A 6 -4.85 7.10 -12.46
CA TRP A 6 -4.30 7.28 -13.81
C TRP A 6 -3.78 6.00 -14.45
N MET A 7 -3.43 4.98 -13.64
CA MET A 7 -3.04 3.67 -14.18
C MET A 7 -4.15 3.00 -14.98
N LEU A 8 -5.42 3.32 -14.71
CA LEU A 8 -6.57 2.84 -15.48
C LEU A 8 -6.57 3.34 -16.95
N PHE A 9 -5.77 4.35 -17.25
CA PHE A 9 -5.67 4.99 -18.56
C PHE A 9 -4.27 4.91 -19.16
N GLY A 10 -3.42 4.00 -18.62
CA GLY A 10 -2.04 3.85 -19.08
C GLY A 10 -1.07 4.86 -18.49
N GLY A 11 -1.47 5.65 -17.48
CA GLY A 11 -0.59 6.50 -16.70
C GLY A 11 0.11 5.75 -15.58
N VAL A 12 0.75 6.48 -14.67
CA VAL A 12 1.52 5.96 -13.55
C VAL A 12 0.93 6.38 -12.21
N PRO A 13 1.21 5.64 -11.11
CA PRO A 13 0.77 6.05 -9.79
C PRO A 13 1.48 7.32 -9.31
N GLU A 14 0.80 8.08 -8.48
CA GLU A 14 1.27 9.37 -7.97
C GLU A 14 1.22 9.41 -6.44
N ILE A 15 2.24 10.02 -5.80
CA ILE A 15 2.22 10.29 -4.37
C ILE A 15 1.34 11.51 -4.09
N VAL A 16 0.25 11.31 -3.38
CA VAL A 16 -0.73 12.39 -3.08
C VAL A 16 -0.71 12.84 -1.61
N ALA A 17 -0.15 12.04 -0.71
CA ALA A 17 0.04 12.43 0.67
C ALA A 17 1.16 11.63 1.33
N GLN A 18 1.80 12.25 2.33
CA GLN A 18 2.77 11.65 3.21
C GLN A 18 2.54 12.16 4.63
N TRP A 19 2.69 11.26 5.59
CA TRP A 19 2.79 11.59 6.99
C TRP A 19 4.05 10.94 7.58
N ARG A 20 4.79 11.67 8.39
CA ARG A 20 5.97 11.22 9.13
C ARG A 20 5.91 11.78 10.54
N GLY A 21 6.18 10.95 11.53
CA GLY A 21 6.20 11.39 12.94
C GLY A 21 6.60 10.25 13.86
N HIS A 22 6.85 10.60 15.12
CA HIS A 22 7.12 9.67 16.20
C HIS A 22 5.89 9.58 17.09
N ILE A 23 5.20 8.47 17.04
CA ILE A 23 4.07 8.13 17.90
C ILE A 23 4.13 6.64 18.23
N ASP A 24 3.40 6.22 19.25
CA ASP A 24 3.32 4.81 19.61
C ASP A 24 2.73 3.97 18.47
N HIS A 25 3.09 2.70 18.40
CA HIS A 25 2.75 1.83 17.28
C HIS A 25 1.24 1.65 17.09
N ASP A 26 0.48 1.53 18.18
CA ASP A 26 -0.97 1.44 18.15
C ASP A 26 -1.61 2.73 17.61
N LEU A 27 -1.11 3.90 18.05
CA LEU A 27 -1.56 5.20 17.54
C LEU A 27 -1.19 5.37 16.06
N LEU A 28 -0.01 4.90 15.64
CA LEU A 28 0.41 4.90 14.24
C LEU A 28 -0.52 4.05 13.39
N ALA A 29 -0.88 2.87 13.88
CA ALA A 29 -1.79 1.97 13.20
C ALA A 29 -3.18 2.63 12.99
N TRP A 30 -3.78 3.21 14.04
CA TRP A 30 -5.03 3.94 13.93
C TRP A 30 -4.94 5.20 13.07
N LYS A 31 -3.81 5.91 13.13
CA LYS A 31 -3.54 7.04 12.24
C LYS A 31 -3.54 6.62 10.77
N SER A 32 -2.94 5.48 10.49
CA SER A 32 -2.90 4.91 9.14
C SER A 32 -4.30 4.53 8.65
N VAL A 33 -5.13 3.94 9.51
CA VAL A 33 -6.54 3.65 9.21
C VAL A 33 -7.32 4.93 8.91
N GLN A 34 -7.14 5.99 9.72
CA GLN A 34 -7.81 7.27 9.51
C GLN A 34 -7.43 7.89 8.15
N ILE A 35 -6.13 7.86 7.82
CA ILE A 35 -5.64 8.35 6.52
C ILE A 35 -6.23 7.51 5.37
N ALA A 36 -6.19 6.19 5.48
CA ALA A 36 -6.73 5.30 4.46
C ALA A 36 -8.25 5.48 4.27
N ALA A 37 -9.00 5.66 5.35
CA ALA A 37 -10.43 5.96 5.31
C ALA A 37 -10.72 7.31 4.63
N PHE A 38 -9.93 8.35 4.92
CA PHE A 38 -10.03 9.66 4.28
C PHE A 38 -9.82 9.57 2.77
N TYR A 39 -8.88 8.75 2.32
CA TYR A 39 -8.61 8.48 0.91
C TYR A 39 -9.49 7.34 0.35
N HIS A 40 -10.80 7.43 0.58
CA HIS A 40 -11.82 6.54 -0.01
C HIS A 40 -11.64 5.06 0.32
N HIS A 41 -11.31 4.75 1.56
CA HIS A 41 -11.02 3.38 2.00
C HIS A 41 -9.89 2.72 1.19
N ALA A 42 -8.79 3.45 1.03
CA ALA A 42 -7.61 2.97 0.31
C ALA A 42 -7.11 1.63 0.86
N LEU A 43 -6.49 0.80 0.02
CA LEU A 43 -5.79 -0.40 0.49
C LEU A 43 -4.70 0.01 1.47
N LEU A 44 -4.81 -0.44 2.72
CA LEU A 44 -3.83 -0.18 3.76
C LEU A 44 -2.77 -1.29 3.77
N VAL A 45 -1.53 -0.93 3.53
CA VAL A 45 -0.39 -1.85 3.57
C VAL A 45 0.52 -1.46 4.72
N ILE A 46 0.63 -2.32 5.72
CA ILE A 46 1.48 -2.12 6.89
C ILE A 46 2.68 -3.06 6.78
N GLU A 47 3.88 -2.57 7.05
CA GLU A 47 5.05 -3.43 7.19
C GLU A 47 4.97 -4.21 8.51
N SER A 48 5.05 -5.53 8.43
CA SER A 48 4.84 -6.42 9.58
C SER A 48 6.11 -6.85 10.32
N ASN A 49 7.30 -6.40 9.90
CA ASN A 49 8.59 -6.90 10.42
C ASN A 49 8.96 -6.44 11.81
N THR A 50 8.63 -5.20 12.15
CA THR A 50 8.83 -4.67 13.51
C THR A 50 8.01 -5.43 14.55
N LEU A 51 7.22 -6.37 14.10
CA LEU A 51 6.11 -6.99 14.76
C LEU A 51 6.30 -8.51 14.94
N GLU A 52 7.32 -9.09 14.30
CA GLU A 52 7.62 -10.52 14.33
C GLU A 52 8.94 -10.84 15.09
N THR A 53 9.56 -9.89 15.80
CA THR A 53 10.74 -10.20 16.63
C THR A 53 10.33 -10.96 17.88
N GLU A 54 11.02 -12.07 18.16
CA GLU A 54 10.76 -13.07 19.20
C GLU A 54 10.82 -12.56 20.67
N HIS A 55 10.87 -11.27 20.88
CA HIS A 55 10.84 -10.68 22.22
C HIS A 55 9.52 -9.94 22.43
N THR A 56 8.79 -10.36 23.42
CA THR A 56 7.65 -9.73 24.15
C THR A 56 6.73 -8.72 23.43
N ASP A 57 7.24 -8.01 22.42
CA ASP A 57 6.49 -7.03 21.63
C ASP A 57 5.80 -7.67 20.39
N GLY A 58 6.21 -8.86 19.96
CA GLY A 58 5.65 -9.54 18.78
C GLY A 58 4.17 -9.89 18.95
N GLU A 59 3.77 -10.39 20.09
CA GLU A 59 2.36 -10.69 20.41
C GLU A 59 1.50 -9.43 20.41
N HIS A 60 2.03 -8.29 20.85
CA HIS A 60 1.29 -7.04 20.94
C HIS A 60 0.93 -6.48 19.55
N THR A 61 1.76 -6.71 18.59
CA THR A 61 1.55 -6.13 17.25
C THR A 61 0.77 -7.04 16.31
N GLU A 62 0.88 -8.35 16.44
CA GLU A 62 -0.08 -9.26 15.82
C GLU A 62 -1.50 -8.92 16.31
N TYR A 63 -1.66 -8.65 17.59
CA TYR A 63 -2.89 -8.14 18.17
C TYR A 63 -3.35 -6.81 17.58
N ILE A 64 -2.45 -5.84 17.35
CA ILE A 64 -2.80 -4.55 16.73
C ILE A 64 -3.29 -4.74 15.29
N LEU A 65 -2.60 -5.56 14.49
CA LEU A 65 -3.00 -5.85 13.12
C LEU A 65 -4.33 -6.57 13.04
N ASP A 66 -4.59 -7.52 13.93
CA ASP A 66 -5.86 -8.22 14.02
C ASP A 66 -6.99 -7.27 14.44
N THR A 67 -6.74 -6.40 15.41
CA THR A 67 -7.70 -5.36 15.84
C THR A 67 -8.03 -4.39 14.70
N ILE A 68 -7.04 -4.03 13.88
CA ILE A 68 -7.27 -3.19 12.69
C ILE A 68 -8.06 -3.97 11.65
N ALA A 69 -7.73 -5.25 11.42
CA ALA A 69 -8.41 -6.10 10.45
C ALA A 69 -9.90 -6.26 10.76
N ASP A 70 -10.27 -6.35 12.03
CA ASP A 70 -11.66 -6.39 12.48
C ASP A 70 -12.43 -5.10 12.18
N SER A 71 -11.72 -3.97 12.14
CA SER A 71 -12.31 -2.63 11.98
C SER A 71 -12.16 -2.05 10.58
N TYR A 72 -11.16 -2.51 9.82
CA TYR A 72 -10.82 -1.99 8.50
C TYR A 72 -10.71 -3.12 7.48
N THR A 73 -11.69 -3.21 6.61
CA THR A 73 -11.86 -4.36 5.69
C THR A 73 -10.88 -4.37 4.50
N HIS A 74 -10.23 -3.25 4.20
CA HIS A 74 -9.33 -3.13 3.04
C HIS A 74 -7.86 -3.11 3.45
N LEU A 75 -7.50 -4.06 4.33
CA LEU A 75 -6.14 -4.30 4.79
C LEU A 75 -5.44 -5.33 3.90
N TYR A 76 -4.19 -5.04 3.53
CA TYR A 76 -3.37 -5.94 2.72
C TYR A 76 -3.04 -7.22 3.50
N ALA A 77 -3.27 -8.36 2.87
CA ALA A 77 -2.94 -9.67 3.40
C ALA A 77 -1.99 -10.42 2.46
N ARG A 78 -0.95 -11.01 3.04
CA ARG A 78 -0.07 -11.94 2.31
C ARG A 78 -0.80 -13.25 2.09
N VAL A 79 -0.77 -13.74 0.86
CA VAL A 79 -1.24 -15.09 0.52
C VAL A 79 -0.12 -15.84 -0.19
N SER A 80 0.37 -16.92 0.40
CA SER A 80 1.31 -17.82 -0.26
C SER A 80 0.60 -19.04 -0.84
N ALA A 81 1.20 -19.67 -1.85
CA ALA A 81 0.67 -20.92 -2.41
C ALA A 81 0.59 -22.05 -1.36
N GLU A 82 1.46 -22.03 -0.37
CA GLU A 82 1.48 -22.97 0.76
C GLU A 82 0.30 -22.72 1.71
N MET A 83 -0.01 -21.45 2.00
CA MET A 83 -1.17 -21.06 2.82
C MET A 83 -2.48 -21.49 2.16
N ILE A 84 -2.60 -21.33 0.83
CA ILE A 84 -3.78 -21.78 0.08
C ILE A 84 -3.93 -23.31 0.18
N ARG A 85 -2.83 -24.07 0.03
CA ARG A 85 -2.85 -25.54 0.12
C ARG A 85 -3.17 -26.06 1.52
N SER A 86 -2.66 -25.37 2.55
CA SER A 86 -2.77 -25.80 3.95
C SER A 86 -4.02 -25.24 4.62
N GLN A 87 -4.81 -24.41 3.94
CA GLN A 87 -5.97 -23.69 4.51
C GLN A 87 -5.58 -22.84 5.75
N VAL A 88 -4.34 -22.36 5.81
CA VAL A 88 -3.89 -21.46 6.87
C VAL A 88 -4.42 -20.05 6.59
N PRO A 89 -4.90 -19.32 7.63
CA PRO A 89 -5.35 -17.94 7.47
C PRO A 89 -4.29 -17.04 6.83
N SER A 90 -4.72 -16.07 6.03
CA SER A 90 -3.84 -15.04 5.48
C SER A 90 -3.18 -14.26 6.62
N LYS A 91 -1.89 -13.94 6.46
CA LYS A 91 -1.20 -13.06 7.40
C LYS A 91 -1.29 -11.62 6.94
N TRP A 92 -1.65 -10.73 7.84
CA TRP A 92 -1.76 -9.31 7.55
C TRP A 92 -0.41 -8.64 7.32
N GLY A 93 -0.42 -7.59 6.52
CA GLY A 93 0.73 -6.72 6.28
C GLY A 93 1.75 -7.27 5.28
N PHE A 94 2.69 -6.41 4.92
CA PHE A 94 3.80 -6.72 4.02
C PHE A 94 5.01 -7.15 4.84
N HIS A 95 5.51 -8.37 4.60
CA HIS A 95 6.68 -8.87 5.32
C HIS A 95 7.98 -8.54 4.59
N MET A 96 8.82 -7.73 5.24
CA MET A 96 10.13 -7.35 4.72
C MET A 96 11.21 -8.27 5.27
N ASN A 97 11.71 -9.18 4.45
CA ASN A 97 12.91 -9.96 4.72
C ASN A 97 13.99 -9.66 3.67
N ARG A 98 15.14 -10.31 3.75
CA ARG A 98 16.24 -10.08 2.80
C ARG A 98 15.82 -10.27 1.33
N SER A 99 15.00 -11.26 1.06
CA SER A 99 14.53 -11.58 -0.30
C SER A 99 13.52 -10.53 -0.79
N THR A 100 12.50 -10.24 0.02
CA THR A 100 11.47 -9.24 -0.33
C THR A 100 12.05 -7.83 -0.40
N LYS A 101 13.00 -7.46 0.49
CA LYS A 101 13.72 -6.18 0.40
C LYS A 101 14.45 -6.04 -0.92
N THR A 102 15.18 -7.09 -1.34
CA THR A 102 15.87 -7.07 -2.63
C THR A 102 14.88 -6.93 -3.80
N MET A 103 13.76 -7.62 -3.74
CA MET A 103 12.72 -7.59 -4.77
C MET A 103 12.11 -6.18 -4.91
N VAL A 104 11.65 -5.57 -3.81
CA VAL A 104 11.03 -4.23 -3.86
C VAL A 104 12.02 -3.13 -4.22
N VAL A 105 13.29 -3.24 -3.78
CA VAL A 105 14.34 -2.30 -4.16
C VAL A 105 14.66 -2.39 -5.66
N ASN A 106 14.78 -3.59 -6.21
CA ASN A 106 14.99 -3.77 -7.65
C ASN A 106 13.80 -3.23 -8.46
N HIS A 107 12.58 -3.44 -7.97
CA HIS A 107 11.39 -2.84 -8.59
C HIS A 107 11.43 -1.30 -8.53
N GLN A 108 11.83 -0.72 -7.39
CA GLN A 108 12.00 0.74 -7.26
C GLN A 108 13.04 1.29 -8.25
N ILE A 109 14.17 0.61 -8.42
CA ILE A 109 15.18 0.98 -9.42
C ILE A 109 14.59 0.98 -10.83
N GLN A 110 13.78 -0.01 -11.15
CA GLN A 110 13.07 -0.05 -12.43
C GLN A 110 12.11 1.13 -12.56
N MET A 111 11.29 1.43 -11.54
CA MET A 111 10.36 2.54 -11.55
C MET A 111 11.06 3.90 -11.76
N LEU A 112 12.22 4.10 -11.15
CA LEU A 112 13.02 5.31 -11.37
C LEU A 112 13.53 5.43 -12.80
N ARG A 113 13.99 4.33 -13.40
CA ARG A 113 14.51 4.31 -14.77
C ARG A 113 13.43 4.55 -15.83
N GLU A 114 12.23 4.04 -15.57
CA GLU A 114 11.11 4.07 -16.51
C GLU A 114 10.15 5.24 -16.26
N ASN A 115 10.45 6.12 -15.29
CA ASN A 115 9.53 7.16 -14.80
C ASN A 115 8.16 6.55 -14.42
N GLY A 116 8.19 5.41 -13.73
CA GLY A 116 7.05 4.57 -13.42
C GLY A 116 6.18 5.10 -12.27
N TYR A 117 6.49 6.23 -11.66
CA TYR A 117 5.64 6.91 -10.68
C TYR A 117 5.98 8.40 -10.59
N ILE A 118 5.09 9.19 -9.97
CA ILE A 118 5.30 10.61 -9.73
C ILE A 118 5.60 10.82 -8.25
N GLU A 119 6.84 11.25 -7.95
CA GLU A 119 7.24 11.68 -6.60
C GLU A 119 6.95 13.16 -6.42
N ARG A 120 6.44 13.52 -5.24
CA ARG A 120 6.12 14.89 -4.88
C ARG A 120 6.86 15.40 -3.64
N ASP A 121 7.65 14.53 -3.00
CA ASP A 121 8.37 14.86 -1.79
C ASP A 121 9.88 14.91 -2.04
N ILE A 122 10.46 16.08 -1.79
CA ILE A 122 11.90 16.31 -1.92
C ILE A 122 12.71 15.46 -0.91
N GLN A 123 12.14 15.15 0.25
CA GLN A 123 12.82 14.30 1.24
C GLN A 123 12.99 12.87 0.75
N ALA A 124 12.00 12.35 0.01
CA ALA A 124 12.14 11.05 -0.65
C ALA A 124 13.31 11.05 -1.64
N CYS A 125 13.51 12.14 -2.40
CA CYS A 125 14.64 12.27 -3.32
C CYS A 125 15.98 12.22 -2.57
N TYR A 126 16.10 12.92 -1.44
CA TYR A 126 17.31 12.87 -0.61
C TYR A 126 17.59 11.47 -0.05
N GLU A 127 16.59 10.72 0.38
CA GLU A 127 16.80 9.34 0.83
C GLU A 127 17.25 8.42 -0.33
N HIS A 128 16.81 8.68 -1.57
CA HIS A 128 17.31 7.94 -2.75
C HIS A 128 18.79 8.22 -3.00
N ASP A 129 19.26 9.46 -2.83
CA ASP A 129 20.66 9.85 -3.08
C ASP A 129 21.64 9.21 -2.09
N VAL A 130 21.16 8.91 -0.86
CA VAL A 130 21.99 8.32 0.21
C VAL A 130 21.77 6.81 0.40
N PHE A 131 21.01 6.18 -0.50
CA PHE A 131 20.72 4.75 -0.42
C PHE A 131 21.70 3.94 -1.27
N GLU A 132 22.31 2.92 -0.67
CA GLU A 132 23.37 2.16 -1.30
C GLU A 132 23.25 0.64 -1.12
N ARG A 133 23.97 -0.08 -1.95
CA ARG A 133 24.23 -1.50 -1.73
C ARG A 133 25.50 -1.63 -0.89
N LYS A 134 25.34 -2.11 0.33
CA LYS A 134 26.45 -2.32 1.28
C LYS A 134 27.38 -3.47 0.86
N PRO A 135 28.64 -3.51 1.37
CA PRO A 135 29.61 -4.56 1.02
C PRO A 135 29.11 -6.00 1.31
N ASN A 136 28.24 -6.18 2.30
CA ASN A 136 27.62 -7.46 2.64
C ASN A 136 26.47 -7.84 1.67
N GLY A 137 26.21 -7.03 0.65
CA GLY A 137 25.18 -7.23 -0.36
C GLY A 137 23.76 -6.81 0.06
N SER A 138 23.58 -6.31 1.30
CA SER A 138 22.30 -5.72 1.72
C SER A 138 22.09 -4.32 1.13
N PHE A 139 20.85 -3.83 1.16
CA PHE A 139 20.50 -2.47 0.80
C PHE A 139 20.18 -1.66 2.06
N GLY A 140 20.54 -0.38 2.08
CA GLY A 140 20.24 0.52 3.19
C GLY A 140 20.81 1.91 2.96
N ALA A 141 20.42 2.87 3.79
CA ALA A 141 21.00 4.19 3.78
C ALA A 141 22.49 4.16 4.19
N MET A 142 23.26 5.13 3.74
CA MET A 142 24.60 5.43 4.24
C MET A 142 24.55 5.68 5.75
N ASP A 143 25.69 5.48 6.43
CA ASP A 143 25.74 5.64 7.89
C ASP A 143 25.37 7.08 8.30
N GLY A 144 24.50 7.19 9.29
CA GLY A 144 23.95 8.47 9.77
C GLY A 144 22.76 9.02 8.95
N HIS A 145 22.30 8.29 7.94
CA HIS A 145 21.12 8.63 7.16
C HIS A 145 19.98 7.65 7.37
N HIS A 146 18.78 8.03 6.95
CA HIS A 146 17.55 7.25 7.04
C HIS A 146 17.07 6.79 5.65
N ASP A 147 16.34 5.67 5.59
CA ASP A 147 15.71 5.13 4.39
C ASP A 147 14.20 4.85 4.56
N ASP A 148 13.59 5.42 5.59
CA ASP A 148 12.20 5.12 5.98
C ASP A 148 11.21 5.49 4.87
N ILE A 149 11.37 6.69 4.30
CA ILE A 149 10.52 7.17 3.20
C ILE A 149 10.77 6.30 1.96
N LEU A 150 12.04 6.06 1.62
CA LEU A 150 12.40 5.25 0.47
C LEU A 150 11.83 3.83 0.57
N ILE A 151 11.92 3.19 1.73
CA ILE A 151 11.37 1.85 1.93
C ILE A 151 9.85 1.85 1.74
N THR A 152 9.15 2.87 2.24
CA THR A 152 7.70 3.00 1.98
C THR A 152 7.42 3.19 0.47
N ARG A 153 8.29 3.87 -0.28
CA ARG A 153 8.20 3.98 -1.75
C ARG A 153 8.42 2.64 -2.43
N CYS A 154 9.42 1.87 -2.00
CA CYS A 154 9.69 0.54 -2.54
C CYS A 154 8.49 -0.40 -2.39
N ILE A 155 7.90 -0.46 -1.20
CA ILE A 155 6.71 -1.27 -0.93
C ILE A 155 5.52 -0.74 -1.73
N GLY A 156 5.25 0.56 -1.64
CA GLY A 156 4.08 1.18 -2.27
C GLY A 156 4.08 1.04 -3.79
N ASN A 157 5.20 1.30 -4.46
CA ASN A 157 5.31 1.10 -5.91
C ASN A 157 5.15 -0.38 -6.28
N TYR A 158 5.76 -1.30 -5.54
CA TYR A 158 5.58 -2.73 -5.78
C TYR A 158 4.10 -3.12 -5.70
N ILE A 159 3.39 -2.72 -4.65
CA ILE A 159 1.96 -2.98 -4.48
C ILE A 159 1.13 -2.32 -5.59
N CYS A 160 1.46 -1.09 -5.99
CA CYS A 160 0.74 -0.41 -7.08
C CYS A 160 0.72 -1.20 -8.39
N TYR A 161 1.80 -1.93 -8.68
CA TYR A 161 1.96 -2.68 -9.92
C TYR A 161 1.59 -4.17 -9.81
N THR A 162 1.55 -4.72 -8.61
CA THR A 162 1.24 -6.15 -8.40
C THR A 162 -0.21 -6.40 -8.01
N GLU A 163 -0.84 -5.46 -7.30
CA GLU A 163 -2.23 -5.57 -6.92
C GLU A 163 -3.16 -5.18 -8.08
N PRO A 164 -4.29 -5.88 -8.25
CA PRO A 164 -5.26 -5.55 -9.28
C PRO A 164 -5.69 -4.08 -9.23
N LEU A 165 -5.86 -3.47 -10.39
CA LEU A 165 -6.44 -2.12 -10.45
C LEU A 165 -7.92 -2.18 -10.06
N PRO A 166 -8.45 -1.11 -9.43
CA PRO A 166 -9.87 -1.02 -9.13
C PRO A 166 -10.69 -1.13 -10.42
N TYR A 167 -11.84 -1.78 -10.35
CA TYR A 167 -12.72 -1.91 -11.50
C TYR A 167 -13.15 -0.54 -12.00
N ARG A 168 -12.99 -0.33 -13.30
CA ARG A 168 -13.58 0.82 -13.96
C ARG A 168 -15.09 0.63 -13.97
N PHE A 169 -15.84 1.42 -13.20
CA PHE A 169 -17.29 1.49 -13.37
C PHE A 169 -17.56 2.12 -14.73
N THR A 170 -17.73 1.29 -15.74
CA THR A 170 -18.37 1.75 -16.97
C THR A 170 -19.76 2.16 -16.54
N LYS A 171 -20.14 3.45 -16.69
CA LYS A 171 -21.51 3.88 -16.49
C LYS A 171 -22.39 2.90 -17.26
N MET A 172 -23.12 2.04 -16.54
CA MET A 172 -24.20 1.28 -17.15
C MET A 172 -25.11 2.32 -17.80
N GLN A 173 -25.14 2.37 -19.10
CA GLN A 173 -26.23 3.04 -19.79
C GLN A 173 -27.47 2.23 -19.45
N VAL A 174 -28.18 2.66 -18.41
CA VAL A 174 -29.54 2.19 -18.18
C VAL A 174 -30.30 2.69 -19.40
N LYS A 175 -30.48 1.81 -20.40
CA LYS A 175 -31.48 2.01 -21.42
C LYS A 175 -32.83 2.02 -20.69
N VAL A 176 -33.33 3.19 -20.37
CA VAL A 176 -34.72 3.34 -19.98
C VAL A 176 -35.52 3.05 -21.26
N SER A 177 -35.79 1.79 -21.50
CA SER A 177 -36.75 1.38 -22.52
C SER A 177 -38.14 1.46 -21.88
N GLY A 178 -38.89 2.43 -22.25
CA GLY A 178 -40.28 2.54 -21.88
C GLY A 178 -40.65 3.96 -21.45
N SER A 179 -41.07 4.75 -22.39
CA SER A 179 -41.98 5.88 -22.09
C SER A 179 -43.24 5.29 -21.48
N VAL A 180 -43.44 5.49 -20.16
CA VAL A 180 -44.74 5.28 -19.53
C VAL A 180 -45.66 6.39 -20.12
N PRO A 181 -46.75 6.07 -20.80
CA PRO A 181 -47.68 7.10 -21.25
C PRO A 181 -48.30 7.73 -20.01
N ILE A 182 -48.14 9.04 -19.88
CA ILE A 182 -48.85 9.84 -18.90
C ILE A 182 -50.31 9.81 -19.33
N GLY A 183 -51.13 9.08 -18.58
CA GLY A 183 -52.57 9.09 -18.75
C GLY A 183 -53.11 10.49 -18.47
N GLU A 184 -53.80 11.08 -19.46
CA GLU A 184 -54.57 12.30 -19.27
C GLU A 184 -55.60 12.08 -18.18
N ALA A 185 -55.47 12.82 -17.08
CA ALA A 185 -56.54 12.94 -16.10
C ALA A 185 -57.64 13.83 -16.68
N THR A 186 -58.70 13.21 -17.09
CA THR A 186 -59.93 13.96 -17.48
C THR A 186 -60.60 14.42 -16.17
N ILE A 187 -60.91 15.71 -16.12
CA ILE A 187 -61.65 16.40 -15.06
C ILE A 187 -63.13 16.00 -15.12
#